data_67f8d5314b05b706662f5d85b7fc2d57
#
_entry.id   67f8d5314b05b706662f5d85b7fc2d57
#
_cell.length_a   1.000
_cell.length_b   1.000
_cell.length_c   1.000
_cell.angle_alpha   90.00
_cell.angle_beta   90.00
_cell.angle_gamma   90.00
#
_symmetry.space_group_name_H-M   'P 1'
#
loop_
_entity.id
_entity.type
_entity.pdbx_description
1 polymer ?
#
loop_
_entity_poly.entity_id
_entity_poly.type
_entity_poly.pdbx_seq_one_letter_code
_entity_poly.pdbx_strand_id
1 'polypeptide(L)'
;MIVVYTSPGCASCRKVKNWLKENNLKFLEKNIFQIQLNQSEIKHLLMRSENGTDDIISKRSKIIQENNIDVEEMSITELVDFIQHNPSVLKRPIVLNEKTFLVGYDEEEIGAFIPADRREKVITRL
;
A
#
# COMPACT_ATOMS: atom_id res chain seq x y z
N MET A 1 -8.45 10.70 4.67
CA MET A 1 -8.93 9.30 4.87
C MET A 1 -7.79 8.33 4.63
N ILE A 2 -7.61 7.41 5.55
CA ILE A 2 -6.61 6.35 5.39
C ILE A 2 -7.19 5.25 4.51
N VAL A 3 -6.42 4.80 3.52
CA VAL A 3 -6.79 3.69 2.65
C VAL A 3 -5.76 2.57 2.84
N VAL A 4 -6.24 1.34 2.98
CA VAL A 4 -5.40 0.15 3.14
C VAL A 4 -5.71 -0.84 2.03
N TYR A 5 -4.72 -1.14 1.19
CA TYR A 5 -4.84 -2.16 0.16
C TYR A 5 -4.37 -3.49 0.73
N THR A 6 -5.24 -4.49 0.71
CA THR A 6 -5.00 -5.78 1.36
C THR A 6 -5.25 -6.95 0.42
N SER A 7 -4.93 -8.15 0.90
CA SER A 7 -5.33 -9.40 0.27
C SER A 7 -5.62 -10.44 1.36
N PRO A 8 -6.39 -11.50 1.02
CA PRO A 8 -6.62 -12.58 1.98
C PRO A 8 -5.33 -13.28 2.39
N GLY A 9 -5.28 -13.76 3.63
CA GLY A 9 -4.14 -14.51 4.14
C GLY A 9 -2.87 -13.70 4.37
N CYS A 10 -2.96 -12.39 4.38
CA CYS A 10 -1.81 -11.50 4.56
C CYS A 10 -1.65 -11.13 6.04
N ALA A 11 -0.61 -11.67 6.69
CA ALA A 11 -0.35 -11.42 8.10
C ALA A 11 -0.05 -9.93 8.37
N SER A 12 0.76 -9.31 7.52
CA SER A 12 1.08 -7.88 7.66
C SER A 12 -0.15 -6.99 7.46
N CYS A 13 -1.07 -7.40 6.59
CA CYS A 13 -2.34 -6.69 6.42
C CYS A 13 -3.15 -6.68 7.72
N ARG A 14 -3.21 -7.83 8.39
CA ARG A 14 -3.89 -7.94 9.68
C ARG A 14 -3.24 -7.05 10.75
N LYS A 15 -1.92 -7.01 10.78
CA LYS A 15 -1.18 -6.17 11.74
C LYS A 15 -1.49 -4.68 11.53
N VAL A 16 -1.50 -4.24 10.28
CA VAL A 16 -1.84 -2.85 9.95
C VAL A 16 -3.27 -2.51 10.40
N LYS A 17 -4.23 -3.35 10.04
CA LYS A 17 -5.63 -3.11 10.41
C LYS A 17 -5.83 -3.09 11.93
N ASN A 18 -5.20 -4.02 12.64
CA ASN A 18 -5.29 -4.06 14.09
C ASN A 18 -4.68 -2.81 14.73
N TRP A 19 -3.52 -2.39 14.25
CA TRP A 19 -2.87 -1.18 14.74
C TRP A 19 -3.76 0.06 14.54
N LEU A 20 -4.36 0.19 13.36
CA LEU A 20 -5.26 1.32 13.07
C LEU A 20 -6.48 1.31 13.99
N LYS A 21 -7.07 0.15 14.22
CA LYS A 21 -8.21 0.01 15.14
C LYS A 21 -7.83 0.33 16.59
N GLU A 22 -6.69 -0.15 17.05
CA GLU A 22 -6.19 0.11 18.40
C GLU A 22 -5.92 1.59 18.64
N ASN A 23 -5.57 2.32 17.59
CA ASN A 23 -5.32 3.76 17.68
C ASN A 23 -6.55 4.61 17.30
N ASN A 24 -7.71 4.00 17.18
CA ASN A 24 -8.97 4.66 16.86
C ASN A 24 -8.89 5.48 15.56
N LEU A 25 -8.19 4.94 14.56
CA LEU A 25 -8.06 5.56 13.25
C LEU A 25 -8.99 4.87 12.27
N LYS A 26 -9.87 5.63 11.66
CA LYS A 26 -10.78 5.12 10.63
C LYS A 26 -10.02 4.92 9.32
N PHE A 27 -10.34 3.86 8.62
CA PHE A 27 -9.71 3.55 7.34
C PHE A 27 -10.69 2.84 6.41
N LEU A 28 -10.41 2.94 5.12
CA LEU A 28 -11.12 2.20 4.08
C LEU A 28 -10.22 1.06 3.63
N GLU A 29 -10.70 -0.16 3.77
CA GLU A 29 -9.98 -1.33 3.29
C GLU A 29 -10.38 -1.64 1.85
N LYS A 30 -9.38 -1.86 0.99
CA LYS A 30 -9.60 -2.30 -0.39
C LYS A 30 -8.87 -3.62 -0.60
N ASN A 31 -9.63 -4.72 -0.67
CA ASN A 31 -9.07 -6.03 -0.98
C ASN A 31 -8.87 -6.10 -2.49
N ILE A 32 -7.60 -6.18 -2.91
CA ILE A 32 -7.22 -6.08 -4.33
C ILE A 32 -7.74 -7.22 -5.20
N PHE A 33 -8.19 -8.32 -4.57
CA PHE A 33 -8.77 -9.46 -5.30
C PHE A 33 -10.30 -9.42 -5.35
N GLN A 34 -10.93 -8.59 -4.52
CA GLN A 34 -12.39 -8.44 -4.50
C GLN A 34 -12.89 -7.24 -5.30
N ILE A 35 -12.06 -6.20 -5.41
CA ILE A 35 -12.39 -5.01 -6.16
C ILE A 35 -11.40 -4.83 -7.31
N GLN A 36 -11.89 -4.32 -8.42
CA GLN A 36 -11.01 -3.97 -9.53
C GLN A 36 -10.46 -2.57 -9.28
N LEU A 37 -9.13 -2.45 -9.22
CA LEU A 37 -8.48 -1.16 -9.11
C LEU A 37 -8.61 -0.42 -10.45
N ASN A 38 -8.99 0.86 -10.42
CA ASN A 38 -9.03 1.64 -11.64
C ASN A 38 -7.64 2.19 -11.98
N GLN A 39 -7.47 2.63 -13.23
CA GLN A 39 -6.16 3.08 -13.72
C GLN A 39 -5.65 4.33 -13.01
N SER A 40 -6.56 5.25 -12.68
CA SER A 40 -6.21 6.46 -11.92
C SER A 40 -5.64 6.13 -10.55
N GLU A 41 -6.25 5.16 -9.89
CA GLU A 41 -5.85 4.70 -8.56
C GLU A 41 -4.46 4.07 -8.61
N ILE A 42 -4.22 3.21 -9.57
CA ILE A 42 -2.91 2.56 -9.75
C ILE A 42 -1.84 3.60 -10.07
N LYS A 43 -2.15 4.52 -10.96
CA LYS A 43 -1.23 5.61 -11.32
C LYS A 43 -0.89 6.46 -10.10
N HIS A 44 -1.89 6.72 -9.24
CA HIS A 44 -1.68 7.46 -8.00
C HIS A 44 -0.71 6.74 -7.07
N LEU A 45 -0.85 5.42 -6.92
CA LEU A 45 0.08 4.63 -6.11
C LEU A 45 1.51 4.73 -6.64
N LEU A 46 1.69 4.64 -7.96
CA LEU A 46 3.00 4.76 -8.58
C LEU A 46 3.60 6.16 -8.35
N MET A 47 2.79 7.20 -8.44
CA MET A 47 3.25 8.58 -8.24
C MET A 47 3.61 8.88 -6.78
N ARG A 48 2.95 8.22 -5.82
CA ARG A 48 3.23 8.41 -4.40
C ARG A 48 4.47 7.66 -3.92
N SER A 49 4.91 6.64 -4.65
CA SER A 49 6.09 5.86 -4.29
C SER A 49 7.37 6.62 -4.61
N GLU A 50 8.36 6.59 -3.71
CA GLU A 50 9.65 7.27 -3.90
C GLU A 50 10.47 6.67 -5.04
N ASN A 51 10.49 5.35 -5.11
CA ASN A 51 11.34 4.60 -6.04
C ASN A 51 10.52 3.89 -7.13
N GLY A 52 9.28 4.35 -7.36
CA GLY A 52 8.43 3.80 -8.42
C GLY A 52 8.10 2.34 -8.21
N THR A 53 8.39 1.53 -9.24
CA THR A 53 8.04 0.11 -9.24
C THR A 53 8.69 -0.68 -8.10
N ASP A 54 9.90 -0.32 -7.70
CA ASP A 54 10.61 -1.03 -6.63
C ASP A 54 9.85 -1.00 -5.30
N ASP A 55 9.11 0.07 -5.05
CA ASP A 55 8.38 0.23 -3.80
C ASP A 55 7.10 -0.62 -3.76
N ILE A 56 6.38 -0.72 -4.86
CA ILE A 56 5.03 -1.30 -4.86
C ILE A 56 4.88 -2.61 -5.62
N ILE A 57 5.86 -2.98 -6.46
CA ILE A 57 5.80 -4.21 -7.25
C ILE A 57 6.68 -5.28 -6.61
N SER A 58 6.10 -6.45 -6.38
CA SER A 58 6.85 -7.62 -5.94
C SER A 58 7.41 -8.35 -7.16
N LYS A 59 8.71 -8.22 -7.39
CA LYS A 59 9.39 -8.90 -8.50
C LYS A 59 9.45 -10.41 -8.30
N ARG A 60 9.13 -10.88 -7.09
CA ARG A 60 9.04 -12.32 -6.76
C ARG A 60 7.68 -12.92 -7.10
N SER A 61 6.71 -12.09 -7.52
CA SER A 61 5.39 -12.59 -7.86
C SER A 61 5.49 -13.61 -8.99
N LYS A 62 4.62 -14.61 -8.91
CA LYS A 62 4.65 -15.77 -9.80
C LYS A 62 4.56 -15.38 -11.27
N ILE A 63 3.65 -14.47 -11.61
CA ILE A 63 3.44 -14.06 -13.00
C ILE A 63 4.69 -13.37 -13.59
N ILE A 64 5.39 -12.57 -12.78
CA ILE A 64 6.61 -11.90 -13.23
C ILE A 64 7.72 -12.93 -13.45
N GLN A 65 7.90 -13.84 -12.51
CA GLN A 65 8.97 -14.85 -12.58
C GLN A 65 8.75 -15.84 -13.72
N GLU A 66 7.55 -16.36 -13.87
CA GLU A 66 7.24 -17.38 -14.88
C GLU A 66 7.29 -16.85 -16.31
N ASN A 67 7.03 -15.57 -16.50
CA ASN A 67 6.97 -14.95 -17.84
C ASN A 67 8.16 -14.04 -18.13
N ASN A 68 9.16 -14.00 -17.26
CA ASN A 68 10.35 -13.14 -17.38
C ASN A 68 9.99 -11.68 -17.70
N ILE A 69 9.01 -11.16 -16.99
CA ILE A 69 8.52 -9.80 -17.22
C ILE A 69 9.46 -8.78 -16.60
N ASP A 70 9.87 -7.79 -17.37
CA ASP A 70 10.68 -6.67 -16.91
C ASP A 70 9.80 -5.42 -16.81
N VAL A 71 9.34 -5.11 -15.60
CA VAL A 71 8.47 -3.96 -15.37
C VAL A 71 9.20 -2.63 -15.60
N GLU A 72 10.53 -2.62 -15.51
CA GLU A 72 11.32 -1.41 -15.76
C GLU A 72 11.30 -1.01 -17.25
N GLU A 73 11.06 -1.96 -18.15
CA GLU A 73 10.97 -1.71 -19.59
C GLU A 73 9.57 -1.21 -20.02
N MET A 74 8.59 -1.24 -19.13
CA MET A 74 7.23 -0.83 -19.43
C MET A 74 7.08 0.68 -19.39
N SER A 75 6.28 1.21 -20.32
CA SER A 75 5.79 2.60 -20.19
C SER A 75 4.82 2.69 -19.02
N ILE A 76 4.53 3.90 -18.58
CA ILE A 76 3.55 4.10 -17.48
C ILE A 76 2.19 3.51 -17.86
N THR A 77 1.75 3.71 -19.09
CA THR A 77 0.47 3.18 -19.58
C THR A 77 0.46 1.66 -19.57
N GLU A 78 1.53 1.04 -20.04
CA GLU A 78 1.67 -0.42 -20.03
C GLU A 78 1.71 -0.97 -18.61
N LEU A 79 2.44 -0.31 -17.72
CA LEU A 79 2.59 -0.72 -16.32
C LEU A 79 1.25 -0.65 -15.57
N VAL A 80 0.52 0.45 -15.75
CA VAL A 80 -0.81 0.61 -15.12
C VAL A 80 -1.76 -0.49 -15.58
N ASP A 81 -1.79 -0.75 -16.90
CA ASP A 81 -2.62 -1.80 -17.47
C ASP A 81 -2.23 -3.18 -16.94
N PHE A 82 -0.93 -3.45 -16.87
CA PHE A 82 -0.41 -4.71 -16.34
C PHE A 82 -0.83 -4.94 -14.89
N ILE A 83 -0.70 -3.93 -14.03
CA ILE A 83 -1.09 -4.02 -12.62
C ILE A 83 -2.60 -4.24 -12.49
N GLN A 84 -3.39 -3.53 -13.30
CA GLN A 84 -4.85 -3.66 -13.26
C GLN A 84 -5.30 -5.08 -13.57
N HIS A 85 -4.66 -5.73 -14.54
CA HIS A 85 -4.99 -7.10 -14.93
C HIS A 85 -4.33 -8.15 -14.03
N ASN A 86 -3.30 -7.77 -13.28
CA ASN A 86 -2.52 -8.69 -12.45
C ASN A 86 -2.24 -8.08 -11.07
N PRO A 87 -3.29 -7.82 -10.27
CA PRO A 87 -3.11 -7.13 -8.98
C PRO A 87 -2.22 -7.90 -8.00
N SER A 88 -2.05 -9.21 -8.20
CA SER A 88 -1.17 -10.01 -7.34
C SER A 88 0.29 -9.58 -7.38
N VAL A 89 0.69 -8.77 -8.38
CA VAL A 89 2.07 -8.25 -8.44
C VAL A 89 2.32 -7.14 -7.44
N LEU A 90 1.26 -6.53 -6.88
CA LEU A 90 1.41 -5.48 -5.88
C LEU A 90 1.86 -6.04 -4.54
N LYS A 91 2.78 -5.34 -3.89
CA LYS A 91 3.12 -5.61 -2.49
C LYS A 91 1.93 -5.24 -1.61
N ARG A 92 1.75 -5.94 -0.50
CA ARG A 92 0.65 -5.71 0.44
C ARG A 92 1.17 -5.81 1.88
N PRO A 93 0.61 -5.06 2.79
CA PRO A 93 -0.37 -3.98 2.57
C PRO A 93 0.27 -2.72 1.99
N ILE A 94 -0.54 -1.89 1.33
CA ILE A 94 -0.17 -0.52 0.99
C ILE A 94 -1.11 0.37 1.79
N VAL A 95 -0.56 1.26 2.61
CA VAL A 95 -1.33 2.13 3.51
C VAL A 95 -0.99 3.57 3.18
N LEU A 96 -2.00 4.39 2.96
CA LEU A 96 -1.74 5.78 2.64
C LEU A 96 -2.87 6.71 3.07
N ASN A 97 -2.53 7.97 3.26
CA ASN A 97 -3.44 9.09 3.36
C ASN A 97 -2.83 10.25 2.56
N GLU A 98 -3.29 11.47 2.80
CA GLU A 98 -2.83 12.64 2.04
C GLU A 98 -1.33 12.91 2.23
N LYS A 99 -0.79 12.56 3.39
CA LYS A 99 0.61 12.89 3.76
C LYS A 99 1.55 11.72 3.83
N THR A 100 1.04 10.53 4.13
CA THR A 100 1.88 9.37 4.45
C THR A 100 1.61 8.22 3.48
N PHE A 101 2.66 7.52 3.10
CA PHE A 101 2.60 6.35 2.22
C PHE A 101 3.52 5.28 2.80
N LEU A 102 2.97 4.10 3.09
CA LEU A 102 3.72 3.02 3.71
C LEU A 102 3.40 1.70 3.01
N VAL A 103 4.43 0.91 2.71
CA VAL A 103 4.28 -0.44 2.15
C VAL A 103 4.76 -1.45 3.18
N GLY A 104 3.91 -2.42 3.49
CA GLY A 104 4.17 -3.40 4.55
C GLY A 104 3.79 -2.86 5.92
N TYR A 105 4.16 -3.60 6.96
CA TYR A 105 3.95 -3.16 8.33
C TYR A 105 5.30 -2.83 8.97
N ASP A 106 5.43 -1.61 9.49
CA ASP A 106 6.59 -1.16 10.22
C ASP A 106 6.12 -0.45 11.48
N GLU A 107 6.54 -0.96 12.64
CA GLU A 107 6.08 -0.46 13.94
C GLU A 107 6.43 1.00 14.20
N GLU A 108 7.53 1.47 13.64
CA GLU A 108 7.95 2.87 13.81
C GLU A 108 7.27 3.79 12.80
N GLU A 109 7.33 3.42 11.52
CA GLU A 109 6.81 4.26 10.44
C GLU A 109 5.29 4.42 10.47
N ILE A 110 4.57 3.39 10.89
CA ILE A 110 3.11 3.43 10.93
C ILE A 110 2.58 4.53 11.87
N GLY A 111 3.38 4.92 12.86
CA GLY A 111 3.04 5.99 13.78
C GLY A 111 2.78 7.33 13.08
N ALA A 112 3.30 7.52 11.88
CA ALA A 112 3.08 8.75 11.10
C ALA A 112 1.61 8.97 10.72
N PHE A 113 0.78 7.92 10.79
CA PHE A 113 -0.65 8.03 10.54
C PHE A 113 -1.43 8.61 11.71
N ILE A 114 -0.83 8.69 12.90
CA ILE A 114 -1.45 9.34 14.05
C ILE A 114 -1.45 10.86 13.81
N PRO A 115 -2.63 11.52 13.92
CA PRO A 115 -2.69 12.97 13.74
C PRO A 115 -1.76 13.72 14.68
N ALA A 116 -1.18 14.82 14.20
CA ALA A 116 -0.18 15.59 14.94
C ALA A 116 -0.67 16.04 16.31
N ASP A 117 -1.96 16.42 16.43
CA ASP A 117 -2.55 16.83 17.70
C ASP A 117 -2.56 15.71 18.74
N ARG A 118 -2.80 14.47 18.33
CA ARG A 118 -2.73 13.32 19.23
C ARG A 118 -1.30 13.02 19.65
N ARG A 119 -0.35 13.17 18.75
CA ARG A 119 1.08 12.98 19.07
C ARG A 119 1.56 14.01 20.09
N GLU A 120 1.16 15.25 19.92
CA GLU A 120 1.46 16.32 20.88
C GLU A 120 0.89 16.04 22.27
N LYS A 121 -0.34 15.57 22.33
CA LYS A 121 -0.98 15.18 23.61
C LYS A 121 -0.23 14.06 24.31
N VAL A 122 0.28 13.09 23.57
CA VAL A 122 1.07 12.01 24.14
C VAL A 122 2.39 12.55 24.70
N ILE A 123 3.05 13.44 23.97
CA ILE A 123 4.32 14.06 24.40
C ILE A 123 4.12 14.87 25.69
N THR A 124 3.05 15.66 25.75
CA THR A 124 2.77 16.50 26.93
C THR A 124 2.44 15.73 28.19
N ARG A 125 2.04 14.47 28.08
CA ARG A 125 1.76 13.60 29.22
C ARG A 125 3.01 12.96 29.81
N LEU A 126 4.10 13.00 29.09
CA LEU A 126 5.37 12.47 29.55
C LEU A 126 6.09 13.48 30.43
#